data_6b512aa90dc714fc4df1a34c3df191d4
#
_entry.id   6b512aa90dc714fc4df1a34c3df191d4
#
_cell.length_a   1.000
_cell.length_b   1.000
_cell.length_c   1.000
_cell.angle_alpha   90.00
_cell.angle_beta   90.00
_cell.angle_gamma   90.00
#
_symmetry.space_group_name_H-M   'P 1'
#
loop_
_entity.id
_entity.type
_entity.pdbx_description
1 polymer ?
#
loop_
_entity_poly.entity_id
_entity_poly.type
_entity_poly.pdbx_seq_one_letter_code
_entity_poly.pdbx_strand_id
1 'polypeptide(L)'
;MAALAARRAANAGTPDYAPHADREDEVRAYVDVDKIEFIETPESEGIVKVKVTFRNTGQTPAFKVKSAGQVGIRDVSDEDLLSVMPLPDRARNAARPRVGRDATAVDIVECDSTASLADRVMNGDATILVWGFAEYMDVFDRRRKTAFQYLCNAETLETGQIFKPMVRGDEDG
;
A
#
# COMPACT_ATOMS: atom_id res chain seq x y z
N MET A 1 -54.56 -7.53 47.08
CA MET A 1 -53.33 -6.79 46.87
C MET A 1 -52.20 -7.68 46.40
N ALA A 2 -52.28 -8.20 45.18
CA ALA A 2 -51.25 -9.10 44.62
C ALA A 2 -51.06 -8.92 43.09
N ALA A 3 -51.18 -7.72 42.60
CA ALA A 3 -51.09 -7.43 41.15
C ALA A 3 -50.06 -6.36 40.76
N LEU A 4 -49.10 -6.00 41.65
CA LEU A 4 -48.12 -4.94 41.38
C LEU A 4 -46.65 -5.42 41.38
N ALA A 5 -46.35 -6.71 41.52
CA ALA A 5 -45.00 -7.25 41.54
C ALA A 5 -44.52 -7.88 40.25
N ALA A 6 -45.33 -7.99 39.19
CA ALA A 6 -44.99 -8.69 37.96
C ALA A 6 -44.53 -7.77 36.79
N ARG A 7 -44.29 -6.47 36.99
CA ARG A 7 -43.96 -5.54 35.93
C ARG A 7 -42.53 -4.92 35.97
N ARG A 8 -41.63 -5.49 36.78
CA ARG A 8 -40.25 -4.99 36.91
C ARG A 8 -39.12 -5.89 36.45
N ALA A 9 -39.42 -6.99 35.76
CA ALA A 9 -38.41 -7.92 35.26
C ALA A 9 -38.28 -7.97 33.71
N ALA A 10 -38.82 -7.01 32.98
CA ALA A 10 -38.82 -7.05 31.51
C ALA A 10 -37.96 -5.94 30.87
N ASN A 11 -36.97 -5.35 31.61
CA ASN A 11 -35.99 -4.43 31.04
C ASN A 11 -34.57 -4.78 31.53
N ALA A 12 -34.20 -6.07 31.49
CA ALA A 12 -32.81 -6.45 31.38
C ALA A 12 -32.45 -6.18 29.91
N GLY A 13 -31.74 -5.06 29.70
CA GLY A 13 -31.31 -4.64 28.38
C GLY A 13 -30.64 -5.79 27.64
N THR A 14 -31.13 -6.09 26.45
CA THR A 14 -30.36 -6.83 25.45
C THR A 14 -28.99 -6.14 25.37
N PRO A 15 -27.88 -6.86 25.53
CA PRO A 15 -26.58 -6.29 25.26
C PRO A 15 -26.61 -5.78 23.84
N ASP A 16 -26.29 -4.49 23.70
CA ASP A 16 -26.13 -3.83 22.40
C ASP A 16 -24.98 -4.54 21.70
N TYR A 17 -25.31 -5.56 20.92
CA TYR A 17 -24.36 -6.26 20.06
C TYR A 17 -24.04 -5.30 18.93
N ALA A 18 -23.00 -4.46 19.14
CA ALA A 18 -22.34 -3.79 18.03
C ALA A 18 -22.06 -4.84 16.93
N PRO A 19 -22.39 -4.55 15.67
CA PRO A 19 -22.25 -5.53 14.61
C PRO A 19 -20.82 -6.06 14.58
N HIS A 20 -20.68 -7.38 14.50
CA HIS A 20 -19.38 -8.08 14.50
C HIS A 20 -18.39 -7.56 13.45
N ALA A 21 -18.87 -6.88 12.41
CA ALA A 21 -18.06 -6.25 11.37
C ALA A 21 -17.10 -5.19 11.90
N ASP A 22 -17.53 -4.34 12.82
CA ASP A 22 -16.68 -3.24 13.36
C ASP A 22 -15.50 -3.81 14.16
N ARG A 23 -15.70 -4.90 14.91
CA ARG A 23 -14.64 -5.56 15.68
C ARG A 23 -13.62 -6.29 14.80
N GLU A 24 -14.07 -6.87 13.69
CA GLU A 24 -13.17 -7.54 12.75
C GLU A 24 -12.24 -6.54 12.07
N ASP A 25 -12.76 -5.36 11.73
CA ASP A 25 -11.97 -4.29 11.13
C ASP A 25 -10.92 -3.72 12.09
N GLU A 26 -11.20 -3.64 13.38
CA GLU A 26 -10.24 -3.18 14.39
C GLU A 26 -9.04 -4.12 14.58
N VAL A 27 -9.25 -5.44 14.43
CA VAL A 27 -8.22 -6.45 14.73
C VAL A 27 -7.56 -7.09 13.52
N ARG A 28 -8.00 -6.77 12.30
CA ARG A 28 -7.45 -7.37 11.08
C ARG A 28 -6.00 -6.95 10.79
N ALA A 29 -5.37 -7.66 9.87
CA ALA A 29 -4.10 -7.26 9.29
C ALA A 29 -4.30 -6.07 8.33
N TYR A 30 -3.34 -5.14 8.33
CA TYR A 30 -3.23 -4.04 7.38
C TYR A 30 -1.81 -4.02 6.82
N VAL A 31 -1.65 -4.44 5.58
CA VAL A 31 -0.35 -4.41 4.91
C VAL A 31 -0.31 -3.21 3.99
N ASP A 32 0.58 -2.28 4.30
CA ASP A 32 0.73 -1.04 3.55
C ASP A 32 2.20 -0.75 3.26
N VAL A 33 2.47 0.22 2.38
CA VAL A 33 3.84 0.66 2.08
C VAL A 33 4.39 1.44 3.27
N ASP A 34 5.48 0.94 3.83
CA ASP A 34 6.21 1.59 4.92
C ASP A 34 7.30 2.53 4.38
N LYS A 35 8.03 2.07 3.36
CA LYS A 35 9.17 2.79 2.80
C LYS A 35 9.43 2.41 1.35
N ILE A 36 9.88 3.39 0.56
CA ILE A 36 10.41 3.20 -0.78
C ILE A 36 11.80 3.83 -0.84
N GLU A 37 12.79 3.09 -1.35
CA GLU A 37 14.18 3.51 -1.41
C GLU A 37 14.82 3.11 -2.73
N PHE A 38 15.69 3.96 -3.28
CA PHE A 38 16.59 3.52 -4.35
C PHE A 38 17.62 2.52 -3.81
N ILE A 39 17.84 1.41 -4.52
CA ILE A 39 18.97 0.52 -4.33
C ILE A 39 20.11 0.97 -5.27
N GLU A 40 19.74 1.27 -6.52
CA GLU A 40 20.60 1.88 -7.52
C GLU A 40 19.94 3.17 -7.95
N THR A 41 20.71 4.26 -7.82
CA THR A 41 20.23 5.62 -8.07
C THR A 41 20.12 5.89 -9.57
N PRO A 42 19.33 6.89 -9.99
CA PRO A 42 19.25 7.32 -11.38
C PRO A 42 20.59 7.75 -12.01
N GLU A 43 21.60 8.02 -11.17
CA GLU A 43 22.96 8.33 -11.60
C GLU A 43 23.71 7.10 -12.15
N SER A 44 23.27 5.89 -11.75
CA SER A 44 23.84 4.64 -12.26
C SER A 44 23.37 4.44 -13.71
N GLU A 45 24.31 4.28 -14.62
CA GLU A 45 23.98 3.98 -16.02
C GLU A 45 23.27 2.63 -16.12
N GLY A 46 22.13 2.59 -16.77
CA GLY A 46 21.46 1.40 -17.26
C GLY A 46 20.21 0.96 -16.51
N ILE A 47 20.16 1.00 -15.18
CA ILE A 47 19.03 0.45 -14.43
C ILE A 47 18.66 1.34 -13.23
N VAL A 48 17.37 1.65 -13.09
CA VAL A 48 16.80 2.16 -11.84
C VAL A 48 16.24 0.99 -11.05
N LYS A 49 16.73 0.83 -9.83
CA LYS A 49 16.29 -0.26 -8.95
C LYS A 49 15.77 0.31 -7.63
N VAL A 50 14.55 -0.05 -7.29
CA VAL A 50 13.80 0.47 -6.14
C VAL A 50 13.37 -0.67 -5.23
N LYS A 51 13.60 -0.48 -3.92
CA LYS A 51 13.11 -1.35 -2.86
C LYS A 51 11.82 -0.78 -2.29
N VAL A 52 10.75 -1.57 -2.34
CA VAL A 52 9.47 -1.28 -1.70
C VAL A 52 9.35 -2.15 -0.46
N THR A 53 9.24 -1.52 0.70
CA THR A 53 9.06 -2.19 1.99
C THR A 53 7.61 -2.06 2.40
N PHE A 54 6.95 -3.18 2.62
CA PHE A 54 5.60 -3.26 3.17
C PHE A 54 5.67 -3.59 4.65
N ARG A 55 4.80 -3.00 5.45
CA ARG A 55 4.64 -3.30 6.88
C ARG A 55 3.21 -3.72 7.17
N ASN A 56 3.05 -4.72 8.04
CA ASN A 56 1.75 -5.04 8.60
C ASN A 56 1.53 -4.19 9.86
N THR A 57 0.75 -3.13 9.76
CA THR A 57 0.40 -2.24 10.87
C THR A 57 -0.83 -2.71 11.63
N GLY A 58 -1.52 -3.76 11.15
CA GLY A 58 -2.68 -4.34 11.81
C GLY A 58 -2.33 -5.16 13.04
N GLN A 59 -3.34 -5.52 13.81
CA GLN A 59 -3.17 -6.23 15.08
C GLN A 59 -2.92 -7.73 14.90
N THR A 60 -3.28 -8.30 13.74
CA THR A 60 -3.17 -9.72 13.43
C THR A 60 -2.20 -9.99 12.30
N PRO A 61 -1.68 -11.21 12.16
CA PRO A 61 -0.83 -11.56 11.04
C PRO A 61 -1.55 -11.51 9.69
N ALA A 62 -0.80 -11.11 8.65
CA ALA A 62 -1.18 -11.31 7.25
C ALA A 62 -0.57 -12.62 6.73
N PHE A 63 -1.35 -13.41 6.02
CA PHE A 63 -0.93 -14.70 5.48
C PHE A 63 -0.84 -14.67 3.96
N LYS A 64 0.01 -15.52 3.37
CA LYS A 64 0.17 -15.66 1.92
C LYS A 64 0.43 -14.33 1.22
N VAL A 65 1.19 -13.44 1.85
CA VAL A 65 1.49 -12.11 1.33
C VAL A 65 2.24 -12.21 0.02
N LYS A 66 1.71 -11.59 -1.01
CA LYS A 66 2.30 -11.45 -2.35
C LYS A 66 2.30 -9.99 -2.73
N SER A 67 3.28 -9.58 -3.51
CA SER A 67 3.34 -8.23 -4.07
C SER A 67 3.66 -8.26 -5.55
N ALA A 68 3.26 -7.22 -6.23
CA ALA A 68 3.72 -6.88 -7.55
C ALA A 68 3.93 -5.39 -7.63
N GLY A 69 5.12 -4.99 -8.02
CA GLY A 69 5.47 -3.61 -8.27
C GLY A 69 6.03 -3.41 -9.66
N GLN A 70 5.98 -2.18 -10.11
CA GLN A 70 6.63 -1.67 -11.31
C GLN A 70 7.25 -0.33 -11.00
N VAL A 71 8.32 -0.01 -11.72
CA VAL A 71 8.91 1.32 -11.76
C VAL A 71 8.95 1.73 -13.23
N GLY A 72 8.71 3.00 -13.49
CA GLY A 72 8.77 3.55 -14.85
C GLY A 72 9.13 5.03 -14.83
N ILE A 73 9.63 5.50 -15.95
CA ILE A 73 10.03 6.89 -16.18
C ILE A 73 9.00 7.52 -17.11
N ARG A 74 8.56 8.72 -16.78
CA ARG A 74 7.64 9.54 -17.59
C ARG A 74 8.24 10.91 -17.83
N ASP A 75 8.05 11.44 -19.02
CA ASP A 75 8.35 12.84 -19.32
C ASP A 75 7.27 13.73 -18.70
N VAL A 76 7.66 14.88 -18.19
CA VAL A 76 6.72 15.83 -17.54
C VAL A 76 5.72 16.40 -18.54
N SER A 77 6.03 16.36 -19.84
CA SER A 77 5.12 16.75 -20.92
C SER A 77 3.96 15.77 -21.14
N ASP A 78 4.00 14.58 -20.52
CA ASP A 78 2.91 13.62 -20.62
C ASP A 78 1.70 14.14 -19.83
N GLU A 79 0.62 14.51 -20.53
CA GLU A 79 -0.62 15.02 -19.93
C GLU A 79 -1.26 14.02 -18.95
N ASP A 80 -0.91 12.74 -19.08
CA ASP A 80 -1.39 11.62 -18.28
C ASP A 80 -0.49 11.27 -17.07
N LEU A 81 0.43 12.14 -16.67
CA LEU A 81 1.37 11.89 -15.56
C LEU A 81 0.66 11.50 -14.26
N LEU A 82 -0.53 12.07 -14.04
CA LEU A 82 -1.37 11.82 -12.87
C LEU A 82 -2.42 10.72 -13.11
N SER A 83 -2.45 10.11 -14.31
CA SER A 83 -3.38 9.04 -14.58
C SER A 83 -3.09 7.82 -13.70
N VAL A 84 -4.14 7.12 -13.32
CA VAL A 84 -4.01 5.87 -12.55
C VAL A 84 -3.26 4.85 -13.39
N MET A 85 -2.05 4.49 -12.97
CA MET A 85 -1.27 3.46 -13.64
C MET A 85 -1.96 2.10 -13.51
N PRO A 86 -2.08 1.34 -14.61
CA PRO A 86 -2.67 0.01 -14.56
C PRO A 86 -1.87 -0.88 -13.60
N LEU A 87 -2.57 -1.54 -12.67
CA LEU A 87 -1.91 -2.45 -11.75
C LEU A 87 -1.32 -3.64 -12.51
N PRO A 88 -0.16 -4.18 -12.06
CA PRO A 88 0.38 -5.40 -12.60
C PRO A 88 -0.65 -6.54 -12.57
N ASP A 89 -0.75 -7.32 -13.63
CA ASP A 89 -1.74 -8.41 -13.75
C ASP A 89 -1.56 -9.51 -12.71
N ARG A 90 -0.31 -9.75 -12.27
CA ARG A 90 0.01 -10.82 -11.33
C ARG A 90 1.11 -10.42 -10.36
N ALA A 91 1.03 -10.96 -9.16
CA ALA A 91 2.14 -10.91 -8.22
C ALA A 91 3.34 -11.70 -8.78
N ARG A 92 4.51 -11.06 -8.84
CA ARG A 92 5.75 -11.65 -9.37
C ARG A 92 6.50 -12.45 -8.32
N ASN A 93 6.29 -12.15 -7.05
CA ASN A 93 7.03 -12.75 -5.96
C ASN A 93 6.36 -13.99 -5.40
N ALA A 94 7.17 -14.96 -4.96
CA ALA A 94 6.68 -16.10 -4.20
C ALA A 94 5.94 -15.61 -2.95
N ALA A 95 4.80 -16.23 -2.67
CA ALA A 95 4.02 -15.85 -1.49
C ALA A 95 4.85 -16.04 -0.21
N ARG A 96 4.93 -15.01 0.62
CA ARG A 96 5.47 -15.14 1.98
C ARG A 96 4.41 -15.80 2.85
N PRO A 97 4.74 -16.86 3.58
CA PRO A 97 3.74 -17.63 4.33
C PRO A 97 3.00 -16.76 5.34
N ARG A 98 3.73 -15.84 6.00
CA ARG A 98 3.19 -15.00 7.07
C ARG A 98 4.01 -13.72 7.24
N VAL A 99 3.32 -12.59 7.45
CA VAL A 99 3.91 -11.32 7.92
C VAL A 99 3.21 -10.95 9.22
N GLY A 100 3.92 -11.08 10.34
CA GLY A 100 3.41 -10.78 11.68
C GLY A 100 3.09 -9.30 11.85
N ARG A 101 2.50 -8.94 13.00
CA ARG A 101 2.32 -7.54 13.40
C ARG A 101 3.68 -6.83 13.43
N ASP A 102 3.75 -5.61 12.92
CA ASP A 102 4.95 -4.77 12.81
C ASP A 102 6.11 -5.40 12.00
N ALA A 103 5.90 -6.60 11.43
CA ALA A 103 6.86 -7.22 10.53
C ALA A 103 6.76 -6.65 9.11
N THR A 104 7.86 -6.76 8.37
CA THR A 104 7.98 -6.23 7.02
C THR A 104 8.13 -7.32 5.96
N ALA A 105 7.72 -6.97 4.75
CA ALA A 105 8.00 -7.70 3.52
C ALA A 105 8.63 -6.73 2.52
N VAL A 106 9.53 -7.24 1.67
CA VAL A 106 10.26 -6.42 0.69
C VAL A 106 9.98 -6.92 -0.71
N ASP A 107 9.76 -6.01 -1.63
CA ASP A 107 9.76 -6.20 -3.07
C ASP A 107 10.85 -5.34 -3.71
N ILE A 108 11.46 -5.83 -4.79
CA ILE A 108 12.45 -5.10 -5.58
C ILE A 108 11.91 -4.99 -7.00
N VAL A 109 11.84 -3.75 -7.48
CA VAL A 109 11.36 -3.43 -8.82
C VAL A 109 12.44 -2.67 -9.58
N GLU A 110 12.55 -2.92 -10.89
CA GLU A 110 13.57 -2.33 -11.73
C GLU A 110 13.02 -1.96 -13.10
N CYS A 111 13.60 -0.94 -13.71
CA CYS A 111 13.40 -0.60 -15.12
C CYS A 111 14.70 -0.11 -15.75
N ASP A 112 14.77 -0.20 -17.06
CA ASP A 112 15.87 0.38 -17.81
C ASP A 112 15.90 1.89 -17.64
N SER A 113 17.09 2.42 -17.47
CA SER A 113 17.37 3.84 -17.37
C SER A 113 18.16 4.33 -18.58
N THR A 114 17.89 5.54 -19.02
CA THR A 114 18.74 6.22 -20.01
C THR A 114 19.82 7.03 -19.32
N ALA A 115 20.94 7.22 -19.99
CA ALA A 115 21.93 8.19 -19.57
C ALA A 115 21.26 9.55 -19.28
N SER A 116 21.75 10.27 -18.28
CA SER A 116 21.22 11.57 -17.83
C SER A 116 19.81 11.57 -17.17
N LEU A 117 19.30 10.41 -16.75
CA LEU A 117 18.01 10.38 -16.05
C LEU A 117 18.03 11.26 -14.78
N ALA A 118 19.11 11.23 -14.01
CA ALA A 118 19.25 12.06 -12.81
C ALA A 118 19.12 13.55 -13.15
N ASP A 119 19.83 14.01 -14.19
CA ASP A 119 19.76 15.41 -14.64
C ASP A 119 18.34 15.77 -15.10
N ARG A 120 17.67 14.87 -15.84
CA ARG A 120 16.30 15.10 -16.30
C ARG A 120 15.31 15.21 -15.14
N VAL A 121 15.46 14.36 -14.11
CA VAL A 121 14.62 14.44 -12.91
C VAL A 121 14.89 15.72 -12.13
N MET A 122 16.16 16.08 -11.95
CA MET A 122 16.55 17.31 -11.24
C MET A 122 16.12 18.58 -11.98
N ASN A 123 16.15 18.59 -13.31
CA ASN A 123 15.68 19.71 -14.13
C ASN A 123 14.15 19.77 -14.25
N GLY A 124 13.43 18.78 -13.73
CA GLY A 124 11.98 18.71 -13.83
C GLY A 124 11.46 18.20 -15.18
N ASP A 125 12.31 17.61 -16.02
CA ASP A 125 11.94 17.08 -17.34
C ASP A 125 11.40 15.65 -17.28
N ALA A 126 11.68 14.93 -16.19
CA ALA A 126 11.23 13.55 -15.99
C ALA A 126 10.75 13.30 -14.56
N THR A 127 9.86 12.31 -14.43
CA THR A 127 9.36 11.80 -13.15
C THR A 127 9.53 10.29 -13.10
N ILE A 128 10.00 9.77 -11.99
CA ILE A 128 10.05 8.33 -11.71
C ILE A 128 8.77 7.96 -10.97
N LEU A 129 8.05 6.98 -11.51
CA LEU A 129 6.83 6.44 -10.89
C LEU A 129 7.11 5.03 -10.37
N VAL A 130 6.60 4.73 -9.17
CA VAL A 130 6.61 3.40 -8.57
C VAL A 130 5.19 3.04 -8.17
N TRP A 131 4.65 1.95 -8.71
CA TRP A 131 3.28 1.56 -8.45
C TRP A 131 3.12 0.05 -8.36
N GLY A 132 2.01 -0.39 -7.78
CA GLY A 132 1.75 -1.81 -7.62
C GLY A 132 0.70 -2.13 -6.58
N PHE A 133 0.79 -3.35 -6.05
CA PHE A 133 -0.08 -3.81 -4.98
C PHE A 133 0.59 -4.82 -4.06
N ALA A 134 0.05 -4.93 -2.83
CA ALA A 134 0.23 -6.05 -1.94
C ALA A 134 -1.12 -6.77 -1.76
N GLU A 135 -1.10 -8.10 -1.82
CA GLU A 135 -2.26 -8.96 -1.64
C GLU A 135 -1.98 -9.98 -0.54
N TYR A 136 -2.96 -10.21 0.33
CA TYR A 136 -2.81 -11.12 1.46
C TYR A 136 -4.15 -11.68 1.92
N MET A 137 -4.10 -12.73 2.76
CA MET A 137 -5.24 -13.24 3.50
C MET A 137 -5.17 -12.73 4.94
N ASP A 138 -6.27 -12.21 5.47
CA ASP A 138 -6.37 -11.87 6.89
C ASP A 138 -6.71 -13.13 7.75
N VAL A 139 -6.82 -12.97 9.05
CA VAL A 139 -7.15 -14.08 9.99
C VAL A 139 -8.58 -14.60 9.83
N PHE A 140 -9.43 -13.88 9.10
CA PHE A 140 -10.80 -14.26 8.79
C PHE A 140 -10.93 -14.94 7.42
N ASP A 141 -9.80 -15.38 6.82
CA ASP A 141 -9.72 -15.94 5.46
C ASP A 141 -10.25 -15.00 4.36
N ARG A 142 -10.25 -13.69 4.59
CA ARG A 142 -10.62 -12.71 3.58
C ARG A 142 -9.41 -12.26 2.79
N ARG A 143 -9.54 -12.25 1.47
CA ARG A 143 -8.53 -11.70 0.57
C ARG A 143 -8.56 -10.18 0.65
N ARG A 144 -7.40 -9.59 0.89
CA ARG A 144 -7.20 -8.14 0.97
C ARG A 144 -6.17 -7.73 -0.07
N LYS A 145 -6.33 -6.51 -0.56
CA LYS A 145 -5.42 -5.91 -1.54
C LYS A 145 -5.22 -4.44 -1.21
N THR A 146 -3.96 -4.02 -1.08
CA THR A 146 -3.55 -2.62 -0.96
C THR A 146 -2.83 -2.23 -2.23
N ALA A 147 -3.36 -1.25 -2.96
CA ALA A 147 -2.69 -0.67 -4.13
C ALA A 147 -1.90 0.57 -3.71
N PHE A 148 -0.78 0.82 -4.39
CA PHE A 148 0.07 1.97 -4.11
C PHE A 148 0.56 2.62 -5.40
N GLN A 149 0.82 3.91 -5.34
CA GLN A 149 1.45 4.69 -6.40
C GLN A 149 2.23 5.84 -5.77
N TYR A 150 3.50 5.96 -6.15
CA TYR A 150 4.42 6.97 -5.64
C TYR A 150 5.18 7.62 -6.80
N LEU A 151 5.56 8.87 -6.60
CA LEU A 151 6.38 9.61 -7.56
C LEU A 151 7.66 10.13 -6.91
N CYS A 152 8.70 10.27 -7.73
CA CYS A 152 9.94 10.97 -7.43
C CYS A 152 10.23 11.96 -8.57
N ASN A 153 10.32 13.23 -8.24
CA ASN A 153 10.60 14.33 -9.15
C ASN A 153 11.52 15.36 -8.47
N ALA A 154 11.83 16.47 -9.12
CA ALA A 154 12.69 17.53 -8.58
C ALA A 154 12.19 18.02 -7.22
N GLU A 155 10.88 18.32 -7.08
CA GLU A 155 10.27 18.79 -5.84
C GLU A 155 10.48 17.82 -4.67
N THR A 156 10.30 16.51 -4.91
CA THR A 156 10.47 15.50 -3.87
C THR A 156 11.92 15.34 -3.44
N LEU A 157 12.86 15.48 -4.36
CA LEU A 157 14.29 15.43 -4.07
C LEU A 157 14.73 16.66 -3.26
N GLU A 158 14.27 17.87 -3.60
CA GLU A 158 14.56 19.09 -2.87
C GLU A 158 14.02 19.06 -1.42
N THR A 159 12.84 18.50 -1.21
CA THR A 159 12.22 18.39 0.12
C THR A 159 12.80 17.27 0.96
N GLY A 160 13.64 16.41 0.38
CA GLY A 160 14.20 15.22 1.04
C GLY A 160 13.20 14.06 1.20
N GLN A 161 11.99 14.21 0.69
CA GLN A 161 11.00 13.14 0.60
C GLN A 161 11.11 12.46 -0.76
N ILE A 162 12.10 11.58 -0.93
CA ILE A 162 12.46 10.97 -2.22
C ILE A 162 11.24 10.44 -2.99
N PHE A 163 10.30 9.77 -2.30
CA PHE A 163 9.07 9.28 -2.89
C PHE A 163 7.85 9.84 -2.17
N LYS A 164 6.95 10.49 -2.92
CA LYS A 164 5.70 11.06 -2.42
C LYS A 164 4.53 10.18 -2.87
N PRO A 165 3.60 9.80 -1.96
CA PRO A 165 2.42 9.06 -2.35
C PRO A 165 1.54 9.90 -3.29
N MET A 166 1.04 9.26 -4.35
CA MET A 166 0.00 9.83 -5.19
C MET A 166 -1.35 9.40 -4.60
N VAL A 167 -2.21 10.37 -4.31
CA VAL A 167 -3.55 10.08 -3.81
C VAL A 167 -4.33 9.40 -4.92
N ARG A 168 -4.62 8.12 -4.75
CA ARG A 168 -5.58 7.42 -5.60
C ARG A 168 -6.95 7.88 -5.15
N GLY A 169 -7.74 8.46 -6.05
CA GLY A 169 -9.16 8.69 -5.77
C GLY A 169 -9.78 7.35 -5.37
N ASP A 170 -10.43 7.31 -4.21
CA ASP A 170 -11.15 6.13 -3.76
C ASP A 170 -12.20 5.78 -4.82
N GLU A 171 -11.95 4.70 -5.57
CA GLU A 171 -13.01 4.02 -6.29
C GLU A 171 -13.75 3.20 -5.23
N ASP A 172 -14.77 3.82 -4.64
CA ASP A 172 -15.81 3.14 -3.88
C ASP A 172 -16.47 2.09 -4.79
N GLY A 173 -16.21 0.82 -4.48
CA GLY A 173 -16.81 -0.34 -5.12
C GLY A 173 -17.27 -1.35 -4.08
#